data_074b51e2177b9633dd75766074537373
#
_entry.id   074b51e2177b9633dd75766074537373
#
_cell.length_a   1.000
_cell.length_b   1.000
_cell.length_c   1.000
_cell.angle_alpha   90.00
_cell.angle_beta   90.00
_cell.angle_gamma   90.00
#
_symmetry.space_group_name_H-M   'P 1'
#
loop_
_entity.id
_entity.type
_entity.pdbx_description
1 polymer ?
#
loop_
_entity_poly.entity_id
_entity_poly.type
_entity_poly.pdbx_seq_one_letter_code
_entity_poly.pdbx_strand_id
1 'polypeptide(L)'
;MKSEAEKLWKRISKMDLGNPVITALVGLVIFYIGLKTFSGGMKSMGNMDHLQYFLGNPIYMFIGGIVMTLLWQSSSLSTTAIIALVASGALPLPAAVAAVLGANIGTTGTIWLAGFFVSDGWPKGDTLRIAMAHTGMNLMMAIMLLPF
;
A
#
# COMPACT_ATOMS: atom_id res chain seq x y z
N MET A 1 -16.16 -19.29 -28.79
CA MET A 1 -16.25 -19.33 -27.30
C MET A 1 -16.13 -17.91 -26.80
N LYS A 2 -17.21 -17.33 -26.25
CA LYS A 2 -17.11 -16.06 -25.53
C LYS A 2 -16.30 -16.31 -24.27
N SER A 3 -15.30 -15.46 -23.99
CA SER A 3 -14.43 -15.65 -22.83
C SER A 3 -15.22 -15.57 -21.52
N GLU A 4 -14.78 -16.25 -20.49
CA GLU A 4 -15.40 -16.16 -19.15
C GLU A 4 -15.41 -14.69 -18.65
N ALA A 5 -14.41 -13.89 -19.07
CA ALA A 5 -14.37 -12.46 -18.81
C ALA A 5 -15.59 -11.69 -19.39
N GLU A 6 -16.06 -12.04 -20.62
CA GLU A 6 -17.25 -11.41 -21.19
C GLU A 6 -18.53 -11.77 -20.44
N LYS A 7 -18.62 -13.01 -19.95
CA LYS A 7 -19.76 -13.45 -19.14
C LYS A 7 -19.78 -12.72 -17.79
N LEU A 8 -18.60 -12.60 -17.17
CA LEU A 8 -18.44 -11.88 -15.90
C LEU A 8 -18.79 -10.39 -16.07
N TRP A 9 -18.28 -9.76 -17.14
CA TRP A 9 -18.59 -8.37 -17.46
C TRP A 9 -20.08 -8.12 -17.65
N LYS A 10 -20.78 -9.01 -18.39
CA LYS A 10 -22.23 -8.93 -18.56
C LYS A 10 -23.01 -9.11 -17.25
N ARG A 11 -22.49 -9.88 -16.31
CA ARG A 11 -23.11 -10.01 -14.97
C ARG A 11 -22.90 -8.75 -14.15
N ILE A 12 -21.68 -8.21 -14.12
CA ILE A 12 -21.36 -6.98 -13.39
C ILE A 12 -22.13 -5.79 -13.95
N SER A 13 -22.25 -5.66 -15.27
CA SER A 13 -22.96 -4.54 -15.91
C SER A 13 -24.49 -4.57 -15.68
N LYS A 14 -25.04 -5.70 -15.25
CA LYS A 14 -26.46 -5.85 -14.87
C LYS A 14 -26.71 -5.68 -13.37
N MET A 15 -25.66 -5.56 -12.55
CA MET A 15 -25.81 -5.33 -11.12
C MET A 15 -26.22 -3.89 -10.88
N ASP A 16 -27.12 -3.69 -9.93
CA ASP A 16 -27.50 -2.35 -9.48
C ASP A 16 -26.34 -1.73 -8.67
N LEU A 17 -25.41 -1.12 -9.39
CA LEU A 17 -24.28 -0.40 -8.79
C LEU A 17 -24.70 0.91 -8.11
N GLY A 18 -25.97 1.28 -8.17
CA GLY A 18 -26.53 2.36 -7.36
C GLY A 18 -26.67 1.97 -5.89
N ASN A 19 -26.70 0.66 -5.59
CA ASN A 19 -26.72 0.19 -4.22
C ASN A 19 -25.29 0.22 -3.61
N PRO A 20 -25.06 1.02 -2.56
CA PRO A 20 -23.71 1.19 -1.98
C PRO A 20 -23.11 -0.12 -1.45
N VAL A 21 -23.95 -1.04 -0.95
CA VAL A 21 -23.48 -2.35 -0.45
C VAL A 21 -22.98 -3.21 -1.60
N ILE A 22 -23.74 -3.28 -2.70
CA ILE A 22 -23.35 -4.05 -3.90
C ILE A 22 -22.04 -3.46 -4.48
N THR A 23 -21.95 -2.15 -4.58
CA THR A 23 -20.74 -1.47 -5.07
C THR A 23 -19.51 -1.77 -4.19
N ALA A 24 -19.67 -1.74 -2.87
CA ALA A 24 -18.60 -2.08 -1.93
C ALA A 24 -18.15 -3.55 -2.09
N LEU A 25 -19.10 -4.49 -2.21
CA LEU A 25 -18.78 -5.92 -2.40
C LEU A 25 -18.05 -6.17 -3.73
N VAL A 26 -18.51 -5.54 -4.81
CA VAL A 26 -17.83 -5.63 -6.11
C VAL A 26 -16.42 -5.05 -6.03
N GLY A 27 -16.24 -3.90 -5.37
CA GLY A 27 -14.94 -3.29 -5.14
C GLY A 27 -13.99 -4.21 -4.36
N LEU A 28 -14.47 -4.89 -3.31
CA LEU A 28 -13.70 -5.86 -2.55
C LEU A 28 -13.26 -7.06 -3.40
N VAL A 29 -14.14 -7.59 -4.25
CA VAL A 29 -13.82 -8.70 -5.15
C VAL A 29 -12.75 -8.29 -6.17
N ILE A 30 -12.89 -7.12 -6.78
CA ILE A 30 -11.92 -6.58 -7.73
C ILE A 30 -10.57 -6.36 -7.04
N PHE A 31 -10.58 -5.78 -5.84
CA PHE A 31 -9.39 -5.58 -5.02
C PHE A 31 -8.68 -6.91 -4.70
N TYR A 32 -9.43 -7.93 -4.28
CA TYR A 32 -8.88 -9.26 -3.99
C TYR A 32 -8.25 -9.91 -5.23
N ILE A 33 -8.93 -9.82 -6.40
CA ILE A 33 -8.39 -10.31 -7.67
C ILE A 33 -7.08 -9.58 -8.02
N GLY A 34 -7.07 -8.25 -7.87
CA GLY A 34 -5.89 -7.42 -8.09
C GLY A 34 -4.71 -7.82 -7.22
N LEU A 35 -4.94 -8.06 -5.93
CA LEU A 35 -3.91 -8.54 -4.99
C LEU A 35 -3.36 -9.91 -5.39
N LYS A 36 -4.22 -10.86 -5.76
CA LYS A 36 -3.77 -12.18 -6.23
C LYS A 36 -2.94 -12.10 -7.50
N THR A 37 -3.36 -11.27 -8.44
CA THR A 37 -2.64 -11.05 -9.71
C THR A 37 -1.28 -10.42 -9.44
N PHE A 38 -1.22 -9.38 -8.60
CA PHE A 38 0.01 -8.72 -8.17
C PHE A 38 0.98 -9.70 -7.49
N SER A 39 0.50 -10.45 -6.51
CA SER A 39 1.28 -11.43 -5.78
C SER A 39 1.80 -12.55 -6.70
N GLY A 40 0.97 -13.05 -7.62
CA GLY A 40 1.37 -14.03 -8.63
C GLY A 40 2.42 -13.49 -9.60
N GLY A 41 2.25 -12.26 -10.06
CA GLY A 41 3.23 -11.57 -10.91
C GLY A 41 4.58 -11.41 -10.23
N MET A 42 4.60 -10.96 -8.96
CA MET A 42 5.84 -10.83 -8.18
C MET A 42 6.52 -12.17 -7.95
N LYS A 43 5.76 -13.23 -7.68
CA LYS A 43 6.32 -14.59 -7.54
C LYS A 43 6.96 -15.08 -8.84
N SER A 44 6.36 -14.80 -9.99
CA SER A 44 6.93 -15.19 -11.30
C SER A 44 8.22 -14.40 -11.65
N MET A 45 8.38 -13.20 -11.09
CA MET A 45 9.61 -12.39 -11.21
C MET A 45 10.69 -12.79 -10.19
N GLY A 46 10.38 -13.62 -9.22
CA GLY A 46 11.27 -14.02 -8.11
C GLY A 46 12.53 -14.81 -8.51
N ASN A 47 12.70 -15.19 -9.78
CA ASN A 47 13.91 -15.82 -10.31
C ASN A 47 14.95 -14.80 -10.81
N MET A 48 14.75 -13.50 -10.59
CA MET A 48 15.72 -12.46 -10.92
C MET A 48 16.56 -12.14 -9.69
N ASP A 49 17.84 -12.53 -9.70
CA ASP A 49 18.77 -12.34 -8.57
C ASP A 49 18.81 -10.90 -8.06
N HIS A 50 18.77 -9.94 -8.97
CA HIS A 50 18.73 -8.51 -8.61
C HIS A 50 17.45 -8.12 -7.84
N LEU A 51 16.29 -8.67 -8.23
CA LEU A 51 15.05 -8.40 -7.55
C LEU A 51 15.01 -9.05 -6.16
N GLN A 52 15.52 -10.27 -6.02
CA GLN A 52 15.64 -10.93 -4.72
C GLN A 52 16.57 -10.18 -3.77
N TYR A 53 17.71 -9.69 -4.29
CA TYR A 53 18.60 -8.83 -3.49
C TYR A 53 17.90 -7.57 -3.00
N PHE A 54 17.11 -6.93 -3.86
CA PHE A 54 16.35 -5.73 -3.50
C PHE A 54 15.26 -6.02 -2.48
N LEU A 55 14.44 -7.05 -2.72
CA LEU A 55 13.36 -7.47 -1.84
C LEU A 55 13.86 -8.06 -0.51
N GLY A 56 15.05 -8.66 -0.50
CA GLY A 56 15.67 -9.20 0.72
C GLY A 56 16.28 -8.16 1.64
N ASN A 57 16.50 -6.93 1.18
CA ASN A 57 17.17 -5.89 1.94
C ASN A 57 16.16 -5.00 2.69
N PRO A 58 16.17 -4.99 4.06
CA PRO A 58 15.24 -4.20 4.84
C PRO A 58 15.30 -2.69 4.56
N ILE A 59 16.48 -2.13 4.27
CA ILE A 59 16.66 -0.70 4.00
C ILE A 59 15.98 -0.33 2.68
N TYR A 60 16.17 -1.12 1.62
CA TYR A 60 15.50 -0.88 0.35
C TYR A 60 14.00 -1.05 0.46
N MET A 61 13.54 -2.02 1.25
CA MET A 61 12.12 -2.24 1.48
C MET A 61 11.49 -1.17 2.36
N PHE A 62 12.22 -0.61 3.32
CA PHE A 62 11.78 0.57 4.06
C PHE A 62 11.54 1.76 3.13
N ILE A 63 12.51 2.09 2.27
CA ILE A 63 12.37 3.16 1.28
C ILE A 63 11.25 2.83 0.28
N GLY A 64 11.16 1.58 -0.17
CA GLY A 64 10.09 1.10 -1.04
C GLY A 64 8.70 1.30 -0.43
N GLY A 65 8.52 1.02 0.84
CA GLY A 65 7.28 1.26 1.59
C GLY A 65 6.88 2.73 1.63
N ILE A 66 7.86 3.63 1.88
CA ILE A 66 7.63 5.09 1.82
C ILE A 66 7.13 5.48 0.43
N VAL A 67 7.86 5.10 -0.62
CA VAL A 67 7.55 5.47 -2.00
C VAL A 67 6.20 4.92 -2.42
N MET A 68 5.92 3.63 -2.17
CA MET A 68 4.63 3.01 -2.49
C MET A 68 3.47 3.79 -1.84
N THR A 69 3.59 4.12 -0.56
CA THR A 69 2.51 4.82 0.15
C THR A 69 2.33 6.24 -0.34
N LEU A 70 3.41 6.94 -0.67
CA LEU A 70 3.32 8.28 -1.27
C LEU A 70 2.65 8.25 -2.64
N LEU A 71 2.94 7.25 -3.48
CA LEU A 71 2.34 7.11 -4.81
C LEU A 71 0.87 6.69 -4.73
N TRP A 72 0.55 5.72 -3.88
CA TRP A 72 -0.81 5.21 -3.76
C TRP A 72 -1.70 6.03 -2.83
N GLN A 73 -1.09 6.92 -2.04
CA GLN A 73 -1.79 7.72 -1.02
C GLN A 73 -2.62 6.85 -0.05
N SER A 74 -2.19 5.61 0.16
CA SER A 74 -2.90 4.62 0.97
C SER A 74 -1.93 3.64 1.63
N SER A 75 -1.66 3.84 2.92
CA SER A 75 -0.85 2.90 3.70
C SER A 75 -1.55 1.54 3.89
N SER A 76 -2.87 1.53 3.93
CA SER A 76 -3.63 0.28 4.01
C SER A 76 -3.44 -0.56 2.74
N LEU A 77 -3.47 0.05 1.56
CA LEU A 77 -3.19 -0.63 0.31
C LEU A 77 -1.74 -1.14 0.27
N SER A 78 -0.78 -0.29 0.65
CA SER A 78 0.65 -0.66 0.71
C SER A 78 0.87 -1.84 1.65
N THR A 79 0.33 -1.78 2.86
CA THR A 79 0.46 -2.86 3.86
C THR A 79 -0.19 -4.15 3.38
N THR A 80 -1.37 -4.08 2.74
CA THR A 80 -2.06 -5.26 2.21
C THR A 80 -1.26 -5.90 1.07
N ALA A 81 -0.65 -5.10 0.21
CA ALA A 81 0.25 -5.60 -0.84
C ALA A 81 1.50 -6.27 -0.25
N ILE A 82 2.10 -5.69 0.80
CA ILE A 82 3.24 -6.28 1.52
C ILE A 82 2.85 -7.63 2.14
N ILE A 83 1.68 -7.72 2.78
CA ILE A 83 1.16 -8.98 3.34
C ILE A 83 0.98 -10.02 2.24
N ALA A 84 0.44 -9.65 1.08
CA ALA A 84 0.28 -10.56 -0.05
C ALA A 84 1.63 -11.06 -0.60
N LEU A 85 2.67 -10.22 -0.62
CA LEU A 85 4.04 -10.62 -1.00
C LEU A 85 4.66 -11.59 -0.01
N VAL A 86 4.45 -11.38 1.29
CA VAL A 86 4.90 -12.33 2.33
C VAL A 86 4.17 -13.66 2.19
N ALA A 87 2.84 -13.63 2.05
CA ALA A 87 2.02 -14.82 1.91
C ALA A 87 2.35 -15.64 0.65
N SER A 88 2.84 -15.01 -0.42
CA SER A 88 3.31 -15.69 -1.63
C SER A 88 4.74 -16.21 -1.53
N GLY A 89 5.48 -15.89 -0.46
CA GLY A 89 6.89 -16.22 -0.30
C GLY A 89 7.84 -15.32 -1.12
N ALA A 90 7.34 -14.25 -1.74
CA ALA A 90 8.15 -13.34 -2.54
C ALA A 90 8.94 -12.33 -1.68
N LEU A 91 8.50 -12.09 -0.44
CA LEU A 91 9.11 -11.11 0.47
C LEU A 91 9.42 -11.75 1.82
N PRO A 92 10.69 -11.73 2.29
CA PRO A 92 11.05 -12.24 3.61
C PRO A 92 10.53 -11.30 4.71
N LEU A 93 10.17 -11.89 5.86
CA LEU A 93 9.52 -11.18 6.96
C LEU A 93 10.29 -9.94 7.47
N PRO A 94 11.63 -9.96 7.66
CA PRO A 94 12.36 -8.77 8.12
C PRO A 94 12.23 -7.59 7.15
N ALA A 95 12.32 -7.85 5.85
CA ALA A 95 12.15 -6.83 4.82
C ALA A 95 10.70 -6.34 4.74
N ALA A 96 9.72 -7.22 4.97
CA ALA A 96 8.31 -6.85 5.04
C ALA A 96 8.00 -5.92 6.22
N VAL A 97 8.56 -6.20 7.40
CA VAL A 97 8.43 -5.33 8.58
C VAL A 97 9.01 -3.95 8.28
N ALA A 98 10.20 -3.89 7.68
CA ALA A 98 10.80 -2.63 7.27
C ALA A 98 9.94 -1.88 6.25
N ALA A 99 9.34 -2.58 5.26
CA ALA A 99 8.43 -1.98 4.30
C ALA A 99 7.16 -1.41 4.94
N VAL A 100 6.59 -2.08 5.95
CA VAL A 100 5.43 -1.57 6.71
C VAL A 100 5.79 -0.33 7.50
N LEU A 101 6.96 -0.31 8.15
CA LEU A 101 7.45 0.89 8.85
C LEU A 101 7.66 2.06 7.87
N GLY A 102 8.20 1.77 6.68
CA GLY A 102 8.28 2.74 5.59
C GLY A 102 6.92 3.23 5.14
N ALA A 103 5.93 2.35 4.97
CA ALA A 103 4.57 2.73 4.62
C ALA A 103 3.93 3.68 5.65
N ASN A 104 4.19 3.48 6.93
CA ASN A 104 3.74 4.38 7.98
C ASN A 104 4.39 5.77 7.88
N ILE A 105 5.68 5.84 7.58
CA ILE A 105 6.36 7.11 7.27
C ILE A 105 5.76 7.76 6.02
N GLY A 106 5.49 7.00 4.95
CA GLY A 106 4.86 7.50 3.73
C GLY A 106 3.50 8.14 3.97
N THR A 107 2.73 7.63 4.95
CA THR A 107 1.44 8.23 5.36
C THR A 107 1.61 9.65 5.90
N THR A 108 2.75 9.97 6.50
CA THR A 108 3.01 11.33 6.99
C THR A 108 3.02 12.32 5.85
N GLY A 109 3.57 11.95 4.69
CA GLY A 109 3.59 12.78 3.49
C GLY A 109 2.18 13.14 3.01
N THR A 110 1.22 12.23 3.11
CA THR A 110 -0.20 12.50 2.80
C THR A 110 -0.78 13.57 3.71
N ILE A 111 -0.47 13.51 5.02
CA ILE A 111 -0.97 14.50 5.99
C ILE A 111 -0.36 15.88 5.75
N TRP A 112 0.94 15.94 5.43
CA TRP A 112 1.59 17.19 5.05
C TRP A 112 1.00 17.80 3.78
N LEU A 113 0.73 16.96 2.78
CA LEU A 113 0.10 17.37 1.53
C LEU A 113 -1.32 17.91 1.78
N ALA A 114 -2.13 17.17 2.54
CA ALA A 114 -3.48 17.62 2.93
C ALA A 114 -3.43 18.94 3.71
N GLY A 115 -2.53 19.02 4.69
CA GLY A 115 -2.31 20.26 5.46
C GLY A 115 -1.91 21.46 4.59
N PHE A 116 -1.10 21.22 3.57
CA PHE A 116 -0.71 22.26 2.61
C PHE A 116 -1.92 22.81 1.85
N PHE A 117 -2.79 21.94 1.34
CA PHE A 117 -3.98 22.37 0.60
C PHE A 117 -5.01 23.05 1.48
N VAL A 118 -5.20 22.58 2.72
CA VAL A 118 -6.17 23.17 3.66
C VAL A 118 -5.69 24.53 4.19
N SER A 119 -4.38 24.74 4.28
CA SER A 119 -3.79 25.97 4.86
C SER A 119 -3.35 27.00 3.82
N ASP A 120 -3.70 26.83 2.54
CA ASP A 120 -3.22 27.67 1.42
C ASP A 120 -1.69 27.88 1.46
N GLY A 121 -0.96 26.79 1.60
CA GLY A 121 0.49 26.74 1.72
C GLY A 121 0.96 25.85 2.88
N TRP A 122 2.14 26.11 3.41
CA TRP A 122 2.67 25.29 4.51
C TRP A 122 1.74 25.28 5.72
N PRO A 123 1.49 24.09 6.33
CA PRO A 123 0.66 23.96 7.52
C PRO A 123 1.10 24.92 8.62
N LYS A 124 0.13 25.56 9.26
CA LYS A 124 0.34 26.54 10.33
C LYS A 124 -0.59 26.23 11.51
N GLY A 125 -0.26 26.76 12.67
CA GLY A 125 -1.11 26.59 13.87
C GLY A 125 -1.37 25.13 14.21
N ASP A 126 -2.63 24.74 14.35
CA ASP A 126 -3.02 23.40 14.77
C ASP A 126 -2.84 22.35 13.67
N THR A 127 -2.95 22.71 12.39
CA THR A 127 -2.65 21.81 11.27
C THR A 127 -1.18 21.39 11.27
N LEU A 128 -0.27 22.31 11.55
CA LEU A 128 1.17 22.02 11.71
C LEU A 128 1.40 21.09 12.89
N ARG A 129 0.77 21.36 14.07
CA ARG A 129 0.92 20.55 15.27
C ARG A 129 0.48 19.10 15.03
N ILE A 130 -0.65 18.89 14.36
CA ILE A 130 -1.17 17.56 14.02
C ILE A 130 -0.23 16.83 13.05
N ALA A 131 0.25 17.51 12.00
CA ALA A 131 1.18 16.94 11.05
C ALA A 131 2.50 16.53 11.72
N MET A 132 3.04 17.39 12.59
CA MET A 132 4.27 17.11 13.34
C MET A 132 4.08 15.97 14.35
N ALA A 133 2.97 15.93 15.09
CA ALA A 133 2.67 14.86 16.03
C ALA A 133 2.60 13.50 15.32
N HIS A 134 1.87 13.42 14.22
CA HIS A 134 1.75 12.19 13.43
C HIS A 134 3.12 11.76 12.85
N THR A 135 3.88 12.70 12.31
CA THR A 135 5.22 12.43 11.78
C THR A 135 6.16 11.94 12.87
N GLY A 136 6.15 12.62 14.02
CA GLY A 136 6.98 12.25 15.18
C GLY A 136 6.67 10.84 15.69
N MET A 137 5.39 10.47 15.79
CA MET A 137 4.99 9.12 16.20
C MET A 137 5.50 8.05 15.23
N ASN A 138 5.30 8.23 13.93
CA ASN A 138 5.72 7.24 12.92
C ASN A 138 7.24 7.14 12.83
N LEU A 139 7.95 8.27 12.93
CA LEU A 139 9.41 8.29 12.94
C LEU A 139 9.98 7.59 14.19
N MET A 140 9.39 7.84 15.35
CA MET A 140 9.82 7.19 16.60
C MET A 140 9.59 5.68 16.52
N MET A 141 8.44 5.23 16.03
CA MET A 141 8.20 3.80 15.81
C MET A 141 9.20 3.17 14.83
N ALA A 142 9.52 3.86 13.74
CA ALA A 142 10.50 3.37 12.78
C ALA A 142 11.89 3.24 13.39
N ILE A 143 12.34 4.25 14.15
CA ILE A 143 13.65 4.23 14.85
C ILE A 143 13.72 3.10 15.88
N MET A 144 12.62 2.85 16.61
CA MET A 144 12.57 1.82 17.64
C MET A 144 12.53 0.40 17.08
N LEU A 145 11.86 0.18 15.94
CA LEU A 145 11.55 -1.15 15.43
C LEU A 145 12.41 -1.57 14.24
N LEU A 146 12.97 -0.63 13.47
CA LEU A 146 13.79 -0.96 12.30
C LEU A 146 15.09 -1.74 12.62
N PRO A 147 15.74 -1.55 13.78
CA PRO A 147 16.94 -2.31 14.14
C PRO A 147 16.71 -3.78 14.47
N PHE A 148 15.47 -4.22 14.71
CA PHE A 148 15.07 -5.58 15.08
C PHE A 148 14.40 -6.32 13.91
#